data_60b79b4a63ac0acdf7ceac5d87fb1703
#
_entry.id   60b79b4a63ac0acdf7ceac5d87fb1703
#
_cell.length_a   1.000
_cell.length_b   1.000
_cell.length_c   1.000
_cell.angle_alpha   90.00
_cell.angle_beta   90.00
_cell.angle_gamma   90.00
#
_symmetry.space_group_name_H-M   'P 1'
#
loop_
_entity.id
_entity.type
_entity.pdbx_description
1 polymer ?
#
loop_
_entity_poly.entity_id
_entity_poly.type
_entity_poly.pdbx_seq_one_letter_code
_entity_poly.pdbx_strand_id
1 'polypeptide(L)'
;MQLPEDVVKLINDPKTIKTLTTVDKEGNPHTVPIGSMTVLDGNIGFMELLDTCKTQKNMLNCYWFKKDVSVLVVDDWPKGDAYQIKGSPYKLLRQGPIWDKFLDEVWKIIPDADPTGVWLITPKEVVNQNYFLRRKAEEERRANWSRWQTLKGVRK
;
A
#
# COMPACT_ATOMS: atom_id res chain seq x y z
N MET A 1 10.21 4.65 10.25
CA MET A 1 10.03 3.24 10.73
C MET A 1 10.65 2.32 9.68
N GLN A 2 11.38 1.31 10.11
CA GLN A 2 11.88 0.28 9.18
C GLN A 2 10.75 -0.74 8.90
N LEU A 3 10.53 -1.08 7.63
CA LEU A 3 9.58 -2.12 7.25
C LEU A 3 10.10 -3.50 7.62
N PRO A 4 9.26 -4.42 8.14
CA PRO A 4 9.60 -5.83 8.32
C PRO A 4 10.04 -6.49 7.00
N GLU A 5 10.94 -7.47 7.05
CA GLU A 5 11.49 -8.11 5.86
C GLU A 5 10.44 -8.84 5.00
N ASP A 6 9.46 -9.45 5.64
CA ASP A 6 8.33 -10.13 4.98
C ASP A 6 7.47 -9.12 4.19
N VAL A 7 7.21 -7.94 4.76
CA VAL A 7 6.51 -6.85 4.07
C VAL A 7 7.32 -6.32 2.89
N VAL A 8 8.64 -6.15 3.05
CA VAL A 8 9.54 -5.72 1.96
C VAL A 8 9.51 -6.74 0.81
N LYS A 9 9.58 -8.03 1.13
CA LYS A 9 9.50 -9.10 0.11
C LYS A 9 8.19 -9.05 -0.65
N LEU A 10 7.06 -8.90 0.05
CA LEU A 10 5.75 -8.80 -0.59
C LEU A 10 5.61 -7.57 -1.49
N ILE A 11 6.06 -6.40 -1.04
CA ILE A 11 5.98 -5.18 -1.87
C ILE A 11 6.84 -5.33 -3.12
N ASN A 12 8.00 -5.97 -3.03
CA ASN A 12 8.92 -6.15 -4.14
C ASN A 12 8.54 -7.33 -5.07
N ASP A 13 7.63 -8.20 -4.67
CA ASP A 13 7.17 -9.30 -5.53
C ASP A 13 6.20 -8.75 -6.60
N PRO A 14 6.51 -8.93 -7.91
CA PRO A 14 5.64 -8.46 -8.98
C PRO A 14 4.29 -9.19 -9.06
N LYS A 15 4.15 -10.34 -8.41
CA LYS A 15 2.91 -11.14 -8.40
C LYS A 15 1.89 -10.65 -7.39
N THR A 16 2.32 -9.92 -6.36
CA THR A 16 1.41 -9.41 -5.33
C THR A 16 0.56 -8.26 -5.84
N ILE A 17 -0.67 -8.18 -5.36
CA ILE A 17 -1.54 -7.04 -5.62
C ILE A 17 -1.16 -5.92 -4.66
N LYS A 18 -0.85 -4.76 -5.22
CA LYS A 18 -0.51 -3.55 -4.47
C LYS A 18 -1.50 -2.45 -4.82
N THR A 19 -2.11 -1.84 -3.82
CA THR A 19 -3.00 -0.70 -4.01
C THR A 19 -2.55 0.49 -3.18
N LEU A 20 -2.80 1.68 -3.71
CA LEU A 20 -2.59 2.94 -3.02
C LEU A 20 -3.93 3.62 -2.78
N THR A 21 -4.20 3.95 -1.52
CA THR A 21 -5.35 4.77 -1.12
C THR A 21 -4.87 6.15 -0.70
N THR A 22 -5.40 7.15 -1.37
CA THR A 22 -5.16 8.57 -1.11
C THR A 22 -6.46 9.27 -0.72
N VAL A 23 -6.38 10.48 -0.21
CA VAL A 23 -7.56 11.30 0.09
C VAL A 23 -7.48 12.63 -0.64
N ASP A 24 -8.62 13.12 -1.10
CA ASP A 24 -8.73 14.45 -1.66
C ASP A 24 -8.77 15.55 -0.57
N LYS A 25 -8.93 16.80 -0.97
CA LYS A 25 -8.97 17.92 -0.03
C LYS A 25 -10.20 17.89 0.90
N GLU A 26 -11.29 17.31 0.46
CA GLU A 26 -12.52 17.08 1.22
C GLU A 26 -12.45 15.84 2.14
N GLY A 27 -11.39 15.02 2.00
CA GLY A 27 -11.22 13.80 2.78
C GLY A 27 -11.83 12.54 2.15
N ASN A 28 -12.33 12.63 0.89
CA ASN A 28 -12.87 11.46 0.20
C ASN A 28 -11.74 10.53 -0.22
N PRO A 29 -11.84 9.22 0.06
CA PRO A 29 -10.82 8.24 -0.32
C PRO A 29 -10.86 7.94 -1.82
N HIS A 30 -9.68 7.64 -2.37
CA HIS A 30 -9.49 7.18 -3.75
C HIS A 30 -8.44 6.07 -3.76
N THR A 31 -8.79 4.90 -4.30
CA THR A 31 -7.92 3.72 -4.30
C THR A 31 -7.66 3.25 -5.72
N VAL A 32 -6.39 2.98 -6.03
CA VAL A 32 -5.95 2.48 -7.34
C VAL A 32 -4.93 1.37 -7.18
N PRO A 33 -4.85 0.40 -8.12
CA PRO A 33 -3.74 -0.53 -8.18
C PRO A 33 -2.48 0.17 -8.67
N ILE A 34 -1.32 -0.21 -8.12
CA ILE A 34 0.00 0.32 -8.50
C ILE A 34 0.97 -0.84 -8.75
N GLY A 35 1.25 -1.12 -10.01
CA GLY A 35 2.16 -2.21 -10.40
C GLY A 35 3.65 -1.91 -10.17
N SER A 36 4.06 -0.65 -10.26
CA SER A 36 5.46 -0.23 -10.15
C SER A 36 5.97 -0.07 -8.71
N MET A 37 5.15 -0.40 -7.70
CA MET A 37 5.50 -0.17 -6.30
C MET A 37 6.65 -1.09 -5.84
N THR A 38 7.67 -0.50 -5.21
CA THR A 38 8.84 -1.21 -4.64
C THR A 38 9.38 -0.49 -3.40
N VAL A 39 10.18 -1.18 -2.60
CA VAL A 39 10.85 -0.58 -1.43
C VAL A 39 12.27 -0.15 -1.80
N LEU A 40 12.62 1.10 -1.47
CA LEU A 40 13.90 1.75 -1.73
C LEU A 40 14.37 2.49 -0.48
N ASP A 41 15.49 2.09 0.07
CA ASP A 41 16.09 2.74 1.25
C ASP A 41 15.10 2.96 2.40
N GLY A 42 14.25 1.94 2.65
CA GLY A 42 13.23 1.99 3.70
C GLY A 42 11.96 2.78 3.38
N ASN A 43 11.88 3.41 2.19
CA ASN A 43 10.69 4.08 1.70
C ASN A 43 9.96 3.23 0.66
N ILE A 44 8.67 3.44 0.49
CA ILE A 44 7.89 2.83 -0.60
C ILE A 44 7.89 3.80 -1.77
N GLY A 45 8.41 3.34 -2.92
CA GLY A 45 8.44 4.12 -4.16
C GLY A 45 7.46 3.58 -5.19
N PHE A 46 6.86 4.46 -5.99
CA PHE A 46 6.10 4.10 -7.18
C PHE A 46 6.18 5.17 -8.26
N MET A 47 6.08 4.78 -9.52
CA MET A 47 6.04 5.72 -10.62
C MET A 47 4.60 6.12 -10.94
N GLU A 48 4.34 7.43 -10.98
CA GLU A 48 3.11 7.99 -11.49
C GLU A 48 3.24 8.27 -12.99
N LEU A 49 2.33 7.71 -13.76
CA LEU A 49 2.36 7.80 -15.22
C LEU A 49 1.52 8.96 -15.76
N LEU A 50 0.58 9.51 -14.98
CA LEU A 50 -0.41 10.46 -15.45
C LEU A 50 -0.38 11.74 -14.60
N ASP A 51 0.01 12.85 -15.20
CA ASP A 51 0.19 14.15 -14.51
C ASP A 51 -1.12 14.76 -13.99
N THR A 52 -2.23 14.49 -14.64
CA THR A 52 -3.53 15.10 -14.30
C THR A 52 -4.51 14.16 -13.60
N CYS A 53 -4.10 12.93 -13.31
CA CYS A 53 -4.96 11.93 -12.68
C CYS A 53 -5.31 12.28 -11.22
N LYS A 54 -6.37 11.66 -10.71
CA LYS A 54 -6.82 11.90 -9.33
C LYS A 54 -5.77 11.47 -8.30
N THR A 55 -5.04 10.38 -8.56
CA THR A 55 -3.94 9.92 -7.70
C THR A 55 -2.86 10.99 -7.55
N GLN A 56 -2.38 11.56 -8.65
CA GLN A 56 -1.35 12.62 -8.63
C GLN A 56 -1.83 13.86 -7.85
N LYS A 57 -3.05 14.32 -8.10
CA LYS A 57 -3.65 15.46 -7.37
C LYS A 57 -3.76 15.18 -5.88
N ASN A 58 -4.20 13.97 -5.52
CA ASN A 58 -4.33 13.57 -4.12
C ASN A 58 -2.98 13.39 -3.44
N MET A 59 -1.98 12.84 -4.12
CA MET A 59 -0.61 12.72 -3.59
C MET A 59 -0.02 14.09 -3.29
N LEU A 60 -0.18 15.06 -4.18
CA LEU A 60 0.23 16.46 -3.95
C LEU A 60 -0.53 17.06 -2.75
N ASN A 61 -1.85 16.85 -2.66
CA ASN A 61 -2.64 17.29 -1.53
C ASN A 61 -2.16 16.68 -0.20
N CYS A 62 -1.94 15.37 -0.18
CA CYS A 62 -1.42 14.67 1.00
C CYS A 62 -0.03 15.17 1.39
N TYR A 63 0.85 15.42 0.43
CA TYR A 63 2.17 15.98 0.66
C TYR A 63 2.12 17.37 1.30
N TRP A 64 1.35 18.29 0.70
CA TRP A 64 1.25 19.69 1.18
C TRP A 64 0.57 19.81 2.54
N PHE A 65 -0.50 19.05 2.77
CA PHE A 65 -1.29 19.14 4.00
C PHE A 65 -0.91 18.07 5.04
N LYS A 66 0.23 17.38 4.85
CA LYS A 66 0.77 16.37 5.78
C LYS A 66 -0.23 15.27 6.12
N LYS A 67 -1.05 14.89 5.16
CA LYS A 67 -1.99 13.77 5.28
C LYS A 67 -1.28 12.47 4.95
N ASP A 68 -1.64 11.41 5.65
CA ASP A 68 -1.13 10.08 5.37
C ASP A 68 -1.89 9.43 4.21
N VAL A 69 -1.20 8.51 3.55
CA VAL A 69 -1.75 7.61 2.53
C VAL A 69 -1.68 6.18 3.05
N SER A 70 -2.41 5.27 2.43
CA SER A 70 -2.41 3.85 2.81
C SER A 70 -2.06 2.99 1.60
N VAL A 71 -1.08 2.12 1.79
CA VAL A 71 -0.74 1.05 0.85
C VAL A 71 -1.30 -0.26 1.40
N LEU A 72 -1.97 -1.03 0.55
CA LEU A 72 -2.34 -2.41 0.85
C LEU A 72 -1.55 -3.31 -0.11
N VAL A 73 -0.85 -4.29 0.43
CA VAL A 73 -0.20 -5.36 -0.33
C VAL A 73 -0.84 -6.69 0.05
N VAL A 74 -1.19 -7.49 -0.95
CA VAL A 74 -1.91 -8.76 -0.77
C VAL A 74 -1.28 -9.84 -1.63
N ASP A 75 -0.95 -10.97 -0.99
CA ASP A 75 -0.59 -12.23 -1.62
C ASP A 75 -1.74 -13.22 -1.47
N ASP A 76 -1.95 -14.10 -2.41
CA ASP A 76 -2.88 -15.26 -2.45
C ASP A 76 -4.01 -15.27 -1.38
N TRP A 77 -4.82 -14.22 -1.37
CA TRP A 77 -5.94 -14.09 -0.43
C TRP A 77 -6.98 -15.22 -0.61
N PRO A 78 -7.50 -15.82 0.48
CA PRO A 78 -7.33 -15.47 1.92
C PRO A 78 -6.24 -16.22 2.65
N LYS A 79 -5.48 -17.10 1.99
CA LYS A 79 -4.48 -17.99 2.61
C LYS A 79 -3.14 -17.29 2.83
N GLY A 80 -2.78 -16.37 1.93
CA GLY A 80 -1.53 -15.63 1.98
C GLY A 80 -1.57 -14.45 2.92
N ASP A 81 -0.45 -13.72 2.93
CA ASP A 81 -0.27 -12.55 3.76
C ASP A 81 -0.91 -11.31 3.13
N ALA A 82 -1.40 -10.43 3.99
CA ALA A 82 -1.88 -9.12 3.61
C ALA A 82 -1.46 -8.08 4.65
N TYR A 83 -0.88 -6.97 4.19
CA TYR A 83 -0.45 -5.89 5.06
C TYR A 83 -0.97 -4.56 4.59
N GLN A 84 -1.45 -3.76 5.53
CA GLN A 84 -1.71 -2.35 5.33
C GLN A 84 -0.54 -1.54 5.90
N ILE A 85 0.00 -0.66 5.08
CA ILE A 85 1.07 0.26 5.48
C ILE A 85 0.53 1.68 5.36
N LYS A 86 0.51 2.41 6.47
CA LYS A 86 0.24 3.84 6.47
C LYS A 86 1.55 4.61 6.40
N GLY A 87 1.59 5.66 5.63
CA GLY A 87 2.78 6.49 5.48
C GLY A 87 2.49 7.86 4.92
N SER A 88 3.48 8.73 4.99
CA SER A 88 3.37 10.09 4.43
C SER A 88 4.08 10.18 3.09
N PRO A 89 3.48 10.83 2.08
CA PRO A 89 4.21 11.30 0.91
C PRO A 89 5.36 12.20 1.36
N TYR A 90 6.54 11.88 0.91
CA TYR A 90 7.74 12.55 1.38
C TYR A 90 8.45 13.32 0.27
N LYS A 91 8.48 12.77 -0.96
CA LYS A 91 9.21 13.36 -2.09
C LYS A 91 8.65 12.90 -3.42
N LEU A 92 8.67 13.79 -4.41
CA LEU A 92 8.45 13.48 -5.82
C LEU A 92 9.77 13.68 -6.58
N LEU A 93 10.28 12.62 -7.19
CA LEU A 93 11.52 12.62 -7.97
C LEU A 93 11.20 12.66 -9.47
N ARG A 94 11.91 13.52 -10.21
CA ARG A 94 11.81 13.65 -11.67
C ARG A 94 13.18 13.55 -12.37
N GLN A 95 14.20 13.17 -11.61
CA GLN A 95 15.58 12.95 -12.09
C GLN A 95 16.41 12.18 -11.07
N GLY A 96 17.52 11.65 -11.50
CA GLY A 96 18.51 10.96 -10.69
C GLY A 96 18.33 9.44 -10.68
N PRO A 97 19.20 8.69 -9.98
CA PRO A 97 19.34 7.24 -10.13
C PRO A 97 18.06 6.44 -9.83
N ILE A 98 17.26 6.90 -8.88
CA ILE A 98 15.96 6.25 -8.56
C ILE A 98 14.98 6.46 -9.70
N TRP A 99 14.87 7.68 -10.21
CA TRP A 99 14.04 8.00 -11.37
C TRP A 99 14.44 7.17 -12.57
N ASP A 100 15.73 7.14 -12.92
CA ASP A 100 16.27 6.43 -14.08
C ASP A 100 15.94 4.94 -14.00
N LYS A 101 16.11 4.32 -12.82
CA LYS A 101 15.77 2.91 -12.60
C LYS A 101 14.27 2.62 -12.83
N PHE A 102 13.38 3.46 -12.31
CA PHE A 102 11.93 3.28 -12.52
C PHE A 102 11.55 3.50 -13.99
N LEU A 103 12.15 4.47 -14.64
CA LEU A 103 11.92 4.78 -16.06
C LEU A 103 12.28 3.60 -16.94
N ASP A 104 13.46 3.01 -16.72
CA ASP A 104 13.92 1.83 -17.46
C ASP A 104 12.94 0.65 -17.30
N GLU A 105 12.43 0.40 -16.08
CA GLU A 105 11.47 -0.68 -15.86
C GLU A 105 10.11 -0.40 -16.51
N VAL A 106 9.63 0.84 -16.45
CA VAL A 106 8.37 1.24 -17.09
C VAL A 106 8.47 1.13 -18.62
N TRP A 107 9.57 1.58 -19.23
CA TRP A 107 9.73 1.53 -20.68
C TRP A 107 9.87 0.10 -21.24
N LYS A 108 10.26 -0.88 -20.45
CA LYS A 108 10.18 -2.29 -20.85
C LYS A 108 8.74 -2.77 -21.07
N ILE A 109 7.77 -2.16 -20.39
CA ILE A 109 6.36 -2.54 -20.43
C ILE A 109 5.55 -1.58 -21.31
N ILE A 110 5.83 -0.29 -21.20
CA ILE A 110 5.15 0.81 -21.91
C ILE A 110 6.22 1.71 -22.53
N PRO A 111 6.73 1.39 -23.74
CA PRO A 111 7.87 2.08 -24.34
C PRO A 111 7.66 3.57 -24.64
N ASP A 112 6.42 4.01 -24.78
CA ASP A 112 6.00 5.39 -25.06
C ASP A 112 5.48 6.14 -23.83
N ALA A 113 5.68 5.58 -22.64
CA ALA A 113 5.27 6.27 -21.40
C ALA A 113 6.06 7.57 -21.21
N ASP A 114 5.36 8.62 -20.81
CA ASP A 114 5.91 9.90 -20.36
C ASP A 114 5.53 10.14 -18.89
N PRO A 115 6.27 9.52 -17.94
CA PRO A 115 5.88 9.53 -16.55
C PRO A 115 6.00 10.90 -15.89
N THR A 116 5.11 11.18 -14.95
CA THR A 116 5.11 12.40 -14.14
C THR A 116 6.26 12.45 -13.15
N GLY A 117 6.53 11.33 -12.48
CA GLY A 117 7.57 11.26 -11.45
C GLY A 117 7.49 10.01 -10.59
N VAL A 118 8.49 9.82 -9.76
CA VAL A 118 8.51 8.76 -8.73
C VAL A 118 8.16 9.37 -7.38
N TRP A 119 7.03 8.95 -6.83
CA TRP A 119 6.67 9.26 -5.45
C TRP A 119 7.39 8.35 -4.46
N LEU A 120 7.87 8.93 -3.37
CA LEU A 120 8.38 8.22 -2.21
C LEU A 120 7.45 8.45 -1.02
N ILE A 121 7.10 7.36 -0.33
CA ILE A 121 6.24 7.33 0.86
C ILE A 121 7.07 6.81 2.02
N THR A 122 7.17 7.59 3.10
CA THR A 122 7.82 7.15 4.33
C THR A 122 6.83 6.38 5.19
N PRO A 123 7.07 5.07 5.46
CA PRO A 123 6.15 4.26 6.25
C PRO A 123 6.15 4.70 7.72
N LYS A 124 4.97 4.68 8.34
CA LYS A 124 4.73 5.05 9.75
C LYS A 124 4.14 3.91 10.57
N GLU A 125 3.27 3.11 9.97
CA GLU A 125 2.56 2.03 10.63
C GLU A 125 2.40 0.86 9.68
N VAL A 126 2.59 -0.36 10.17
CA VAL A 126 2.28 -1.61 9.46
C VAL A 126 1.28 -2.40 10.25
N VAL A 127 0.20 -2.82 9.61
CA VAL A 127 -0.86 -3.64 10.21
C VAL A 127 -1.04 -4.90 9.38
N ASN A 128 -0.86 -6.06 10.01
CA ASN A 128 -1.17 -7.34 9.38
C ASN A 128 -2.69 -7.47 9.22
N GLN A 129 -3.14 -7.72 8.00
CA GLN A 129 -4.56 -7.84 7.63
C GLN A 129 -4.99 -9.30 7.46
N ASN A 130 -4.13 -10.28 7.77
CA ASN A 130 -4.48 -11.69 7.68
C ASN A 130 -5.66 -12.01 8.62
N TYR A 131 -6.74 -12.53 8.05
CA TYR A 131 -7.98 -12.80 8.78
C TYR A 131 -7.77 -13.76 9.97
N PHE A 132 -7.00 -14.81 9.78
CA PHE A 132 -6.83 -15.83 10.82
C PHE A 132 -6.05 -15.30 12.03
N LEU A 133 -5.02 -14.48 11.80
CA LEU A 133 -4.28 -13.82 12.88
C LEU A 133 -5.14 -12.79 13.60
N ARG A 134 -5.89 -11.99 12.86
CA ARG A 134 -6.80 -10.98 13.43
C ARG A 134 -7.94 -11.62 14.21
N ARG A 135 -8.50 -12.71 13.69
CA ARG A 135 -9.52 -13.48 14.39
C ARG A 135 -9.00 -14.02 15.71
N LYS A 136 -7.81 -14.62 15.74
CA LYS A 136 -7.20 -15.12 16.98
C LYS A 136 -7.03 -14.00 18.02
N ALA A 137 -6.49 -12.86 17.61
CA ALA A 137 -6.36 -11.70 18.49
C ALA A 137 -7.70 -11.16 19.00
N GLU A 138 -8.75 -11.20 18.19
CA GLU A 138 -10.11 -10.81 18.59
C GLU A 138 -10.73 -11.79 19.59
N GLU A 139 -10.53 -13.08 19.38
CA GLU A 139 -10.98 -14.15 20.31
C GLU A 139 -10.30 -14.00 21.68
N GLU A 140 -9.01 -13.70 21.72
CA GLU A 140 -8.25 -13.44 22.95
C GLU A 140 -8.73 -12.20 23.71
N ARG A 141 -9.19 -11.16 23.02
CA ARG A 141 -9.72 -9.92 23.63
C ARG A 141 -11.14 -10.05 24.13
N ARG A 142 -11.93 -10.95 23.56
CA ARG A 142 -13.35 -11.12 23.87
C ARG A 142 -13.59 -12.36 24.70
N ALA A 143 -13.67 -12.21 26.02
CA ALA A 143 -14.03 -13.31 26.95
C ALA A 143 -15.35 -14.02 26.59
N ASN A 144 -16.21 -13.40 25.76
CA ASN A 144 -17.52 -13.92 25.35
C ASN A 144 -17.60 -14.31 23.86
N TRP A 145 -16.47 -14.46 23.16
CA TRP A 145 -16.48 -14.83 21.73
C TRP A 145 -17.21 -16.15 21.47
N SER A 146 -17.03 -17.15 22.34
CA SER A 146 -17.71 -18.45 22.26
C SER A 146 -19.25 -18.36 22.42
N ARG A 147 -19.74 -17.30 23.04
CA ARG A 147 -21.19 -17.09 23.26
C ARG A 147 -21.98 -16.97 21.97
N TRP A 148 -21.38 -16.39 20.91
CA TRP A 148 -22.01 -16.29 19.61
C TRP A 148 -22.10 -17.64 18.88
N GLN A 149 -21.11 -18.51 19.06
CA GLN A 149 -21.14 -19.88 18.52
C GLN A 149 -22.23 -20.71 19.21
N THR A 150 -22.41 -20.52 20.52
CA THR A 150 -23.45 -21.17 21.31
C THR A 150 -24.85 -20.65 20.96
N LEU A 151 -25.02 -19.33 20.78
CA LEU A 151 -26.30 -18.71 20.43
C LEU A 151 -26.76 -19.01 19.00
N LYS A 152 -25.84 -19.25 18.05
CA LYS A 152 -26.18 -19.65 16.68
C LYS A 152 -26.57 -21.11 16.55
N GLY A 153 -26.72 -21.82 17.71
CA GLY A 153 -27.01 -23.25 17.69
C GLY A 153 -26.02 -24.01 16.86
N VAL A 154 -25.21 -24.83 17.44
CA VAL A 154 -24.29 -25.68 16.72
C VAL A 154 -25.04 -26.35 15.58
N ARG A 155 -24.92 -25.84 14.37
CA ARG A 155 -25.28 -26.60 13.18
C ARG A 155 -24.25 -27.73 13.09
N LYS A 156 -24.57 -28.85 13.71
CA LYS A 156 -23.94 -30.12 13.43
C LYS A 156 -24.35 -30.62 12.07
#